data_dee21e8d4a8ef9577a8579f69570422f
#
_entry.id   dee21e8d4a8ef9577a8579f69570422f
#
_cell.length_a   1.000
_cell.length_b   1.000
_cell.length_c   1.000
_cell.angle_alpha   90.00
_cell.angle_beta   90.00
_cell.angle_gamma   90.00
#
_symmetry.space_group_name_H-M   'P 1'
#
loop_
_entity.id
_entity.type
_entity.pdbx_description
1 polymer ?
#
loop_
_entity_poly.entity_id
_entity_poly.type
_entity_poly.pdbx_seq_one_letter_code
_entity_poly.pdbx_strand_id
1 'polypeptide(L)'
;MRHVTHLRCVLCGKEYSPHEVTYVCPKHGNDGILDVQYDYGLVSENLSREDLATCDEASMWRYKPLLPVEPTCQVSPLRVGWTPLYFSSHLAKTLGLHHLWIKDEGRQPTASLKDRASAVAVVKAQEAGAETITTASTGNAAAALSGLCASVGQPNVIFVPASAPEAKIAQLLVCGSTVLLVEGSYDDAFELCLEASNEYGWYNRNTAYNPYMTEGKKTVVFEILEQLEWREPDCIFVPVGDGCIIGGVHKGLRDLAALGWITTMPRLIGVQAAGSAALYEAWKQGIDPAEIEPIQPHTIADSIAAGLPRDRIKAMRAVTETGGIFMTVTDDEILEAIPAMARGSGVFAEPAGAAPFAGLVKAIHAGLVRPDERIVLLATGSGLKDVRATMRAVEKPRRIEPSLKAVKSALR
;
A
#
# COMPACT_ATOMS: atom_id res chain seq x y z
N MET A 1 -7.73 6.39 23.39
CA MET A 1 -6.59 6.85 22.54
C MET A 1 -6.18 8.28 22.95
N ARG A 2 -5.45 8.45 24.06
CA ARG A 2 -5.04 9.79 24.53
C ARG A 2 -4.02 10.47 23.60
N HIS A 3 -3.24 9.68 22.88
CA HIS A 3 -2.21 10.12 21.95
C HIS A 3 -2.74 10.61 20.57
N VAL A 4 -4.00 10.35 20.25
CA VAL A 4 -4.68 10.94 19.08
C VAL A 4 -5.40 12.20 19.53
N THR A 5 -4.97 13.35 19.01
CA THR A 5 -5.54 14.66 19.41
C THR A 5 -6.81 14.98 18.64
N HIS A 6 -6.79 14.84 17.32
CA HIS A 6 -7.93 15.17 16.45
C HIS A 6 -7.78 14.54 15.07
N LEU A 7 -8.84 14.61 14.27
CA LEU A 7 -8.87 14.32 12.86
C LEU A 7 -8.94 15.63 12.08
N ARG A 8 -8.06 15.85 11.11
CA ARG A 8 -7.98 17.10 10.35
C ARG A 8 -8.34 16.86 8.88
N CYS A 9 -9.30 17.65 8.37
CA CYS A 9 -9.66 17.60 6.95
C CYS A 9 -8.52 18.08 6.06
N VAL A 10 -8.15 17.27 5.06
CA VAL A 10 -7.04 17.59 4.14
C VAL A 10 -7.37 18.75 3.19
N LEU A 11 -8.67 19.06 2.97
CA LEU A 11 -9.12 20.15 2.10
C LEU A 11 -9.20 21.47 2.84
N CYS A 12 -10.00 21.54 3.92
CA CYS A 12 -10.27 22.82 4.59
C CYS A 12 -9.52 23.01 5.89
N GLY A 13 -8.74 22.04 6.35
CA GLY A 13 -8.00 22.10 7.60
C GLY A 13 -8.86 22.06 8.87
N LYS A 14 -10.20 21.90 8.77
CA LYS A 14 -11.06 21.81 9.95
C LYS A 14 -10.72 20.57 10.77
N GLU A 15 -10.66 20.76 12.07
CA GLU A 15 -10.35 19.75 13.06
C GLU A 15 -11.62 19.21 13.72
N TYR A 16 -11.63 17.92 14.00
CA TYR A 16 -12.74 17.19 14.60
C TYR A 16 -12.23 16.27 15.69
N SER A 17 -12.96 16.14 16.77
CA SER A 17 -12.72 15.04 17.71
C SER A 17 -12.94 13.69 17.01
N PRO A 18 -12.15 12.63 17.32
CA PRO A 18 -12.39 11.28 16.81
C PRO A 18 -13.78 10.70 17.12
N HIS A 19 -14.50 11.29 18.08
CA HIS A 19 -15.88 10.93 18.44
C HIS A 19 -16.94 11.77 17.71
N GLU A 20 -16.55 12.86 17.05
CA GLU A 20 -17.47 13.77 16.36
C GLU A 20 -17.75 13.35 14.94
N VAL A 21 -16.76 12.76 14.28
CA VAL A 21 -16.87 12.28 12.90
C VAL A 21 -16.26 10.88 12.76
N THR A 22 -16.88 10.03 11.95
CA THR A 22 -16.43 8.65 11.79
C THR A 22 -15.44 8.50 10.63
N TYR A 23 -15.73 9.04 9.45
CA TYR A 23 -14.96 8.76 8.24
C TYR A 23 -14.46 10.00 7.50
N VAL A 24 -15.36 10.94 7.17
CA VAL A 24 -15.05 12.06 6.28
C VAL A 24 -15.50 13.40 6.87
N CYS A 25 -14.96 14.48 6.36
CA CYS A 25 -15.36 15.83 6.71
C CYS A 25 -16.81 16.10 6.25
N PRO A 26 -17.75 16.44 7.13
CA PRO A 26 -19.15 16.69 6.76
C PRO A 26 -19.33 17.80 5.71
N LYS A 27 -18.37 18.75 5.64
CA LYS A 27 -18.42 19.85 4.66
C LYS A 27 -18.10 19.39 3.24
N HIS A 28 -17.27 18.36 3.06
CA HIS A 28 -16.73 17.97 1.76
C HIS A 28 -17.12 16.53 1.34
N GLY A 29 -17.89 15.81 2.17
CA GLY A 29 -18.33 14.44 1.86
C GLY A 29 -17.15 13.53 1.54
N ASN A 30 -17.29 12.69 0.53
CA ASN A 30 -16.29 11.68 0.14
C ASN A 30 -14.92 12.26 -0.26
N ASP A 31 -14.85 13.52 -0.68
CA ASP A 31 -13.57 14.21 -0.95
C ASP A 31 -12.89 14.76 0.32
N GLY A 32 -13.65 14.85 1.41
CA GLY A 32 -13.20 15.38 2.69
C GLY A 32 -12.42 14.39 3.53
N ILE A 33 -11.37 13.79 2.98
CA ILE A 33 -10.52 12.82 3.69
C ILE A 33 -9.93 13.46 4.94
N LEU A 34 -9.93 12.68 6.02
CA LEU A 34 -9.38 13.11 7.30
C LEU A 34 -7.98 12.53 7.52
N ASP A 35 -7.13 13.31 8.18
CA ASP A 35 -5.78 12.92 8.59
C ASP A 35 -5.70 12.86 10.12
N VAL A 36 -5.16 11.77 10.66
CA VAL A 36 -5.04 11.56 12.11
C VAL A 36 -3.89 12.38 12.65
N GLN A 37 -4.12 13.17 13.71
CA GLN A 37 -3.10 13.98 14.36
C GLN A 37 -2.77 13.43 15.74
N TYR A 38 -1.49 13.48 16.10
CA TYR A 38 -0.95 12.91 17.32
C TYR A 38 -0.35 13.95 18.26
N ASP A 39 -0.42 13.68 19.56
CA ASP A 39 0.41 14.31 20.56
C ASP A 39 1.78 13.61 20.58
N TYR A 40 2.74 14.15 19.86
CA TYR A 40 4.09 13.56 19.78
C TYR A 40 4.87 13.65 21.08
N GLY A 41 4.51 14.57 22.00
CA GLY A 41 5.05 14.60 23.36
C GLY A 41 4.65 13.34 24.11
N LEU A 42 3.35 13.04 24.12
CA LEU A 42 2.83 11.83 24.76
C LEU A 42 3.31 10.54 24.06
N VAL A 43 3.50 10.56 22.73
CA VAL A 43 4.10 9.42 22.01
C VAL A 43 5.53 9.20 22.46
N SER A 44 6.35 10.25 22.58
CA SER A 44 7.76 10.18 23.01
C SER A 44 7.94 9.66 24.44
N GLU A 45 6.94 9.86 25.32
CA GLU A 45 6.94 9.29 26.67
C GLU A 45 6.74 7.75 26.66
N ASN A 46 6.18 7.18 25.60
CA ASN A 46 5.77 5.78 25.51
C ASN A 46 6.50 4.97 24.43
N LEU A 47 7.34 5.60 23.61
CA LEU A 47 8.09 4.95 22.56
C LEU A 47 9.34 5.76 22.18
N SER A 48 10.48 5.09 22.23
CA SER A 48 11.77 5.60 21.78
C SER A 48 12.44 4.63 20.80
N ARG A 49 13.52 5.06 20.15
CA ARG A 49 14.32 4.17 19.29
C ARG A 49 15.02 3.08 20.11
N GLU A 50 15.38 3.38 21.35
CA GLU A 50 15.98 2.46 22.31
C GLU A 50 15.00 1.35 22.70
N ASP A 51 13.71 1.69 22.93
CA ASP A 51 12.66 0.70 23.19
C ASP A 51 12.48 -0.23 21.99
N LEU A 52 12.47 0.32 20.77
CA LEU A 52 12.36 -0.47 19.55
C LEU A 52 13.56 -1.41 19.34
N ALA A 53 14.76 -0.99 19.69
CA ALA A 53 15.97 -1.79 19.55
C ALA A 53 15.94 -3.08 20.42
N THR A 54 15.17 -3.06 21.51
CA THR A 54 15.02 -4.20 22.44
C THR A 54 13.64 -4.87 22.36
N CYS A 55 12.78 -4.42 21.43
CA CYS A 55 11.42 -4.91 21.30
C CYS A 55 11.37 -6.27 20.60
N ASP A 56 10.82 -7.28 21.26
CA ASP A 56 10.64 -8.63 20.70
C ASP A 56 9.44 -8.75 19.77
N GLU A 57 8.56 -7.74 19.72
CA GLU A 57 7.39 -7.73 18.83
C GLU A 57 7.83 -7.58 17.37
N ALA A 58 7.73 -8.67 16.62
CA ALA A 58 8.15 -8.73 15.22
C ALA A 58 6.95 -8.50 14.26
N SER A 59 6.15 -7.46 14.51
CA SER A 59 5.04 -7.02 13.67
C SER A 59 4.91 -5.49 13.69
N MET A 60 3.94 -4.96 12.95
CA MET A 60 3.65 -3.52 12.96
C MET A 60 3.18 -3.00 14.32
N TRP A 61 2.76 -3.88 15.21
CA TRP A 61 2.25 -3.52 16.53
C TRP A 61 3.32 -3.06 17.51
N ARG A 62 4.61 -3.24 17.17
CA ARG A 62 5.74 -2.64 17.90
C ARG A 62 5.66 -1.10 17.93
N TYR A 63 4.97 -0.50 16.94
CA TYR A 63 4.72 0.94 16.84
C TYR A 63 3.35 1.35 17.38
N LYS A 64 2.74 0.56 18.25
CA LYS A 64 1.38 0.81 18.77
C LYS A 64 1.16 2.23 19.30
N PRO A 65 2.10 2.89 20.01
CA PRO A 65 1.95 4.28 20.43
C PRO A 65 1.82 5.31 19.29
N LEU A 66 2.20 4.93 18.06
CA LEU A 66 2.02 5.72 16.83
C LEU A 66 0.83 5.25 15.99
N LEU A 67 -0.05 4.40 16.53
CA LEU A 67 -1.23 3.90 15.83
C LEU A 67 -2.51 4.37 16.54
N PRO A 68 -3.61 4.63 15.80
CA PRO A 68 -4.84 5.15 16.37
C PRO A 68 -5.68 4.05 17.03
N VAL A 69 -5.08 3.32 17.96
CA VAL A 69 -5.70 2.19 18.67
C VAL A 69 -5.50 2.33 20.18
N GLU A 70 -6.38 1.71 20.96
CA GLU A 70 -6.20 1.67 22.41
C GLU A 70 -5.00 0.80 22.81
N PRO A 71 -4.25 1.16 23.85
CA PRO A 71 -3.11 0.37 24.30
C PRO A 71 -3.44 -1.10 24.60
N THR A 72 -4.65 -1.36 25.08
CA THR A 72 -5.15 -2.69 25.46
C THR A 72 -5.90 -3.40 24.34
N CYS A 73 -5.93 -2.86 23.12
CA CYS A 73 -6.64 -3.47 21.99
C CYS A 73 -6.15 -4.89 21.71
N GLN A 74 -7.08 -5.78 21.37
CA GLN A 74 -6.75 -7.10 20.86
C GLN A 74 -6.39 -7.00 19.38
N VAL A 75 -5.34 -7.69 18.99
CA VAL A 75 -4.87 -7.70 17.61
C VAL A 75 -5.01 -9.10 17.01
N SER A 76 -5.10 -9.17 15.69
CA SER A 76 -5.05 -10.45 14.97
C SER A 76 -3.79 -11.24 15.35
N PRO A 77 -3.88 -12.58 15.52
CA PRO A 77 -2.71 -13.43 15.74
C PRO A 77 -1.81 -13.55 14.50
N LEU A 78 -2.28 -13.12 13.34
CA LEU A 78 -1.48 -13.08 12.12
C LEU A 78 -0.43 -11.98 12.23
N ARG A 79 0.82 -12.35 11.95
CA ARG A 79 1.95 -11.43 12.00
C ARG A 79 1.93 -10.46 10.83
N VAL A 80 1.31 -9.29 11.02
CA VAL A 80 1.26 -8.21 10.04
C VAL A 80 2.43 -7.25 10.25
N GLY A 81 3.14 -6.92 9.19
CA GLY A 81 4.32 -6.06 9.27
C GLY A 81 5.61 -6.81 9.58
N TRP A 82 6.65 -6.04 9.90
CA TRP A 82 8.03 -6.50 10.06
C TRP A 82 8.49 -7.38 8.89
N THR A 83 8.08 -6.95 7.69
CA THR A 83 8.41 -7.63 6.45
C THR A 83 9.88 -7.44 6.11
N PRO A 84 10.50 -8.37 5.35
CA PRO A 84 11.91 -8.25 5.01
C PRO A 84 12.23 -6.99 4.19
N LEU A 85 13.37 -6.38 4.51
CA LEU A 85 14.05 -5.36 3.71
C LEU A 85 15.35 -5.98 3.19
N TYR A 86 15.35 -6.43 1.93
CA TYR A 86 16.48 -7.13 1.33
C TYR A 86 17.48 -6.16 0.70
N PHE A 87 18.74 -6.21 1.12
CA PHE A 87 19.83 -5.56 0.37
C PHE A 87 20.12 -6.37 -0.90
N SER A 88 19.83 -5.80 -2.06
CA SER A 88 19.89 -6.49 -3.34
C SER A 88 21.19 -6.19 -4.10
N SER A 89 22.33 -6.68 -3.58
CA SER A 89 23.66 -6.39 -4.11
C SER A 89 23.85 -6.81 -5.57
N HIS A 90 23.31 -7.98 -5.95
CA HIS A 90 23.40 -8.45 -7.35
C HIS A 90 22.62 -7.55 -8.30
N LEU A 91 21.37 -7.22 -7.95
CA LEU A 91 20.53 -6.33 -8.76
C LEU A 91 21.12 -4.91 -8.82
N ALA A 92 21.60 -4.39 -7.70
CA ALA A 92 22.28 -3.09 -7.63
C ALA A 92 23.47 -3.03 -8.60
N LYS A 93 24.35 -4.03 -8.56
CA LYS A 93 25.50 -4.14 -9.46
C LYS A 93 25.08 -4.17 -10.93
N THR A 94 24.04 -4.90 -11.28
CA THR A 94 23.52 -4.98 -12.66
C THR A 94 23.02 -3.63 -13.16
N LEU A 95 22.51 -2.78 -12.27
CA LEU A 95 22.00 -1.45 -12.56
C LEU A 95 23.06 -0.34 -12.40
N GLY A 96 24.29 -0.68 -12.03
CA GLY A 96 25.35 0.31 -11.77
C GLY A 96 25.14 1.11 -10.48
N LEU A 97 24.39 0.59 -9.51
CA LEU A 97 24.11 1.22 -8.22
C LEU A 97 24.93 0.58 -7.10
N HIS A 98 25.20 1.36 -6.04
CA HIS A 98 25.92 0.85 -4.86
C HIS A 98 24.95 0.35 -3.78
N HIS A 99 23.80 0.99 -3.62
CA HIS A 99 22.89 0.76 -2.50
C HIS A 99 21.42 0.64 -2.97
N LEU A 100 20.91 -0.59 -3.01
CA LEU A 100 19.54 -0.89 -3.39
C LEU A 100 18.92 -1.88 -2.41
N TRP A 101 17.78 -1.50 -1.85
CA TRP A 101 16.96 -2.37 -0.99
C TRP A 101 15.58 -2.58 -1.60
N ILE A 102 15.00 -3.73 -1.31
CA ILE A 102 13.61 -4.06 -1.65
C ILE A 102 12.85 -4.37 -0.37
N LYS A 103 11.84 -3.58 -0.05
CA LYS A 103 10.86 -3.87 1.01
C LYS A 103 9.80 -4.81 0.43
N ASP A 104 9.83 -6.08 0.86
CA ASP A 104 8.98 -7.14 0.29
C ASP A 104 7.67 -7.30 1.08
N GLU A 105 6.66 -6.54 0.72
CA GLU A 105 5.31 -6.63 1.28
C GLU A 105 4.52 -7.86 0.76
N GLY A 106 5.07 -8.59 -0.19
CA GLY A 106 4.54 -9.89 -0.60
C GLY A 106 4.65 -10.97 0.47
N ARG A 107 5.38 -10.71 1.58
CA ARG A 107 5.54 -11.57 2.75
C ARG A 107 4.51 -11.33 3.86
N GLN A 108 3.58 -10.44 3.64
CA GLN A 108 2.43 -10.26 4.53
C GLN A 108 1.53 -11.52 4.56
N PRO A 109 0.72 -11.72 5.62
CA PRO A 109 -0.16 -12.89 5.76
C PRO A 109 -1.07 -13.16 4.54
N THR A 110 -1.62 -12.12 3.93
CA THR A 110 -2.41 -12.25 2.69
C THR A 110 -1.64 -11.79 1.45
N ALA A 111 -0.33 -11.77 1.54
CA ALA A 111 0.62 -11.51 0.47
C ALA A 111 0.56 -10.10 -0.14
N SER A 112 0.17 -9.08 0.63
CA SER A 112 0.26 -7.69 0.19
C SER A 112 0.28 -6.66 1.33
N LEU A 113 0.80 -5.45 1.08
CA LEU A 113 0.83 -4.29 1.98
C LEU A 113 -0.55 -3.94 2.56
N LYS A 114 -1.64 -4.34 1.90
CA LYS A 114 -3.01 -4.02 2.35
C LYS A 114 -3.35 -4.63 3.71
N ASP A 115 -2.62 -5.65 4.16
CA ASP A 115 -2.78 -6.24 5.48
C ASP A 115 -2.59 -5.22 6.60
N ARG A 116 -1.65 -4.28 6.45
CA ARG A 116 -1.38 -3.22 7.43
C ARG A 116 -2.60 -2.34 7.70
N ALA A 117 -3.29 -1.92 6.64
CA ALA A 117 -4.52 -1.13 6.76
C ALA A 117 -5.66 -1.94 7.34
N SER A 118 -5.82 -3.20 6.89
CA SER A 118 -6.90 -4.07 7.36
C SER A 118 -6.70 -4.51 8.81
N ALA A 119 -5.44 -4.65 9.28
CA ALA A 119 -5.16 -4.92 10.69
C ALA A 119 -5.66 -3.79 11.60
N VAL A 120 -5.41 -2.53 11.23
CA VAL A 120 -5.95 -1.37 11.96
C VAL A 120 -7.48 -1.32 11.84
N ALA A 121 -8.04 -1.61 10.65
CA ALA A 121 -9.49 -1.63 10.45
C ALA A 121 -10.21 -2.60 11.37
N VAL A 122 -9.69 -3.82 11.52
CA VAL A 122 -10.26 -4.85 12.40
C VAL A 122 -10.25 -4.39 13.85
N VAL A 123 -9.14 -3.86 14.34
CA VAL A 123 -9.05 -3.31 15.70
C VAL A 123 -10.03 -2.15 15.89
N LYS A 124 -10.07 -1.20 14.96
CA LYS A 124 -10.99 -0.05 15.07
C LYS A 124 -12.46 -0.45 15.01
N ALA A 125 -12.82 -1.46 14.23
CA ALA A 125 -14.17 -2.00 14.19
C ALA A 125 -14.56 -2.63 15.53
N GLN A 126 -13.66 -3.40 16.14
CA GLN A 126 -13.87 -3.99 17.47
C GLN A 126 -13.98 -2.91 18.56
N GLU A 127 -13.14 -1.88 18.54
CA GLU A 127 -13.24 -0.73 19.45
C GLU A 127 -14.55 0.05 19.29
N ALA A 128 -15.11 0.08 18.08
CA ALA A 128 -16.40 0.69 17.78
C ALA A 128 -17.58 -0.23 18.09
N GLY A 129 -17.36 -1.48 18.51
CA GLY A 129 -18.41 -2.48 18.76
C GLY A 129 -19.16 -2.90 17.48
N ALA A 130 -18.52 -2.79 16.31
CA ALA A 130 -19.15 -3.13 15.05
C ALA A 130 -19.28 -4.66 14.87
N GLU A 131 -20.49 -5.13 14.56
CA GLU A 131 -20.76 -6.53 14.31
C GLU A 131 -20.18 -7.02 12.97
N THR A 132 -20.12 -6.16 11.96
CA THR A 132 -19.69 -6.50 10.62
C THR A 132 -18.76 -5.43 10.06
N ILE A 133 -17.71 -5.86 9.34
CA ILE A 133 -16.82 -4.97 8.59
C ILE A 133 -17.11 -5.12 7.09
N THR A 134 -17.11 -4.00 6.35
CA THR A 134 -17.36 -4.03 4.91
C THR A 134 -16.28 -3.31 4.11
N THR A 135 -16.13 -3.72 2.86
CA THR A 135 -15.29 -3.02 1.86
C THR A 135 -15.78 -3.33 0.44
N ALA A 136 -15.56 -2.39 -0.47
CA ALA A 136 -15.66 -2.66 -1.91
C ALA A 136 -14.26 -2.87 -2.49
N SER A 137 -13.95 -4.07 -2.96
CA SER A 137 -12.68 -4.38 -3.61
C SER A 137 -12.67 -5.79 -4.19
N THR A 138 -12.08 -5.96 -5.37
CA THR A 138 -11.81 -7.27 -5.98
C THR A 138 -10.41 -7.81 -5.66
N GLY A 139 -9.51 -6.95 -5.14
CA GLY A 139 -8.08 -7.24 -5.09
C GLY A 139 -7.52 -7.40 -3.68
N ASN A 140 -6.32 -6.88 -3.52
CA ASN A 140 -5.53 -7.01 -2.29
C ASN A 140 -6.22 -6.46 -1.03
N ALA A 141 -7.09 -5.44 -1.16
CA ALA A 141 -7.79 -4.87 -0.01
C ALA A 141 -8.86 -5.82 0.54
N ALA A 142 -9.63 -6.46 -0.36
CA ALA A 142 -10.60 -7.48 0.01
C ALA A 142 -9.93 -8.71 0.62
N ALA A 143 -8.88 -9.24 -0.02
CA ALA A 143 -8.13 -10.38 0.50
C ALA A 143 -7.55 -10.11 1.89
N ALA A 144 -6.99 -8.91 2.12
CA ALA A 144 -6.47 -8.50 3.41
C ALA A 144 -7.55 -8.46 4.50
N LEU A 145 -8.69 -7.84 4.19
CA LEU A 145 -9.82 -7.80 5.15
C LEU A 145 -10.32 -9.20 5.46
N SER A 146 -10.57 -10.01 4.43
CA SER A 146 -11.08 -11.37 4.54
C SER A 146 -10.20 -12.24 5.45
N GLY A 147 -8.89 -12.30 5.19
CA GLY A 147 -7.95 -13.09 5.97
C GLY A 147 -7.83 -12.63 7.42
N LEU A 148 -7.76 -11.33 7.66
CA LEU A 148 -7.67 -10.79 9.01
C LEU A 148 -8.96 -10.96 9.81
N CYS A 149 -10.12 -10.75 9.19
CA CYS A 149 -11.40 -11.02 9.82
C CYS A 149 -11.54 -12.49 10.20
N ALA A 150 -11.18 -13.42 9.30
CA ALA A 150 -11.19 -14.85 9.58
C ALA A 150 -10.35 -15.21 10.80
N SER A 151 -9.18 -14.57 10.96
CA SER A 151 -8.25 -14.88 12.06
C SER A 151 -8.77 -14.52 13.46
N VAL A 152 -9.79 -13.66 13.55
CA VAL A 152 -10.39 -13.19 14.80
C VAL A 152 -11.89 -13.49 14.90
N GLY A 153 -12.45 -14.22 13.92
CA GLY A 153 -13.86 -14.55 13.88
C GLY A 153 -14.79 -13.36 13.63
N GLN A 154 -14.28 -12.29 12.99
CA GLN A 154 -15.05 -11.07 12.70
C GLN A 154 -15.87 -11.24 11.41
N PRO A 155 -17.21 -11.11 11.43
CA PRO A 155 -18.03 -11.12 10.22
C PRO A 155 -17.63 -9.99 9.25
N ASN A 156 -17.62 -10.31 7.95
CA ASN A 156 -17.35 -9.28 6.95
C ASN A 156 -18.16 -9.50 5.67
N VAL A 157 -18.50 -8.40 5.00
CA VAL A 157 -19.23 -8.36 3.74
C VAL A 157 -18.39 -7.60 2.70
N ILE A 158 -18.16 -8.21 1.54
CA ILE A 158 -17.30 -7.65 0.50
C ILE A 158 -18.11 -7.47 -0.77
N PHE A 159 -18.17 -6.22 -1.26
CA PHE A 159 -18.81 -5.87 -2.52
C PHE A 159 -17.78 -5.97 -3.66
N VAL A 160 -18.13 -6.73 -4.69
CA VAL A 160 -17.23 -7.06 -5.80
C VAL A 160 -18.01 -6.92 -7.11
N PRO A 161 -17.49 -6.24 -8.14
CA PRO A 161 -18.11 -6.26 -9.46
C PRO A 161 -18.27 -7.70 -9.97
N ALA A 162 -19.41 -8.02 -10.57
CA ALA A 162 -19.68 -9.38 -11.08
C ALA A 162 -18.68 -9.86 -12.15
N SER A 163 -17.99 -8.92 -12.81
CA SER A 163 -16.92 -9.19 -13.78
C SER A 163 -15.58 -9.61 -13.16
N ALA A 164 -15.47 -9.67 -11.82
CA ALA A 164 -14.21 -9.99 -11.14
C ALA A 164 -13.73 -11.43 -11.42
N PRO A 165 -12.41 -11.66 -11.53
CA PRO A 165 -11.86 -13.00 -11.77
C PRO A 165 -12.20 -13.98 -10.62
N GLU A 166 -12.64 -15.19 -10.97
CA GLU A 166 -13.00 -16.25 -10.00
C GLU A 166 -11.90 -16.54 -8.97
N ALA A 167 -10.64 -16.52 -9.39
CA ALA A 167 -9.51 -16.76 -8.48
C ALA A 167 -9.40 -15.73 -7.35
N LYS A 168 -9.78 -14.48 -7.61
CA LYS A 168 -9.83 -13.43 -6.59
C LYS A 168 -11.02 -13.63 -5.65
N ILE A 169 -12.17 -14.02 -6.18
CA ILE A 169 -13.38 -14.32 -5.39
C ILE A 169 -13.14 -15.55 -4.50
N ALA A 170 -12.51 -16.60 -5.02
CA ALA A 170 -12.22 -17.82 -4.28
C ALA A 170 -11.42 -17.55 -2.98
N GLN A 171 -10.45 -16.63 -3.00
CA GLN A 171 -9.68 -16.26 -1.81
C GLN A 171 -10.57 -15.67 -0.71
N LEU A 172 -11.61 -14.91 -1.08
CA LEU A 172 -12.53 -14.29 -0.13
C LEU A 172 -13.47 -15.33 0.47
N LEU A 173 -14.03 -16.19 -0.38
CA LEU A 173 -14.98 -17.25 0.03
C LEU A 173 -14.32 -18.26 0.96
N VAL A 174 -13.08 -18.68 0.69
CA VAL A 174 -12.36 -19.65 1.51
C VAL A 174 -12.04 -19.15 2.91
N CYS A 175 -11.93 -17.83 3.07
CA CYS A 175 -11.79 -17.16 4.37
C CYS A 175 -13.13 -16.90 5.06
N GLY A 176 -14.26 -17.30 4.48
CA GLY A 176 -15.60 -17.18 5.09
C GLY A 176 -16.25 -15.80 4.92
N SER A 177 -15.78 -14.96 4.03
CA SER A 177 -16.43 -13.67 3.74
C SER A 177 -17.79 -13.87 3.06
N THR A 178 -18.76 -13.04 3.40
CA THR A 178 -19.96 -12.86 2.57
C THR A 178 -19.58 -11.98 1.37
N VAL A 179 -19.60 -12.55 0.17
CA VAL A 179 -19.26 -11.84 -1.06
C VAL A 179 -20.53 -11.54 -1.83
N LEU A 180 -20.74 -10.25 -2.13
CA LEU A 180 -21.85 -9.76 -2.94
C LEU A 180 -21.31 -9.34 -4.31
N LEU A 181 -21.74 -10.05 -5.36
CA LEU A 181 -21.40 -9.72 -6.75
C LEU A 181 -22.35 -8.65 -7.24
N VAL A 182 -21.83 -7.47 -7.54
CA VAL A 182 -22.60 -6.31 -7.99
C VAL A 182 -22.62 -6.30 -9.52
N GLU A 183 -23.81 -6.31 -10.11
CA GLU A 183 -24.01 -6.14 -11.54
C GLU A 183 -23.76 -4.68 -11.93
N GLY A 184 -22.49 -4.33 -12.18
CA GLY A 184 -22.06 -2.98 -12.46
C GLY A 184 -20.55 -2.81 -12.48
N SER A 185 -20.12 -1.56 -12.42
CA SER A 185 -18.71 -1.17 -12.35
C SER A 185 -18.13 -1.30 -10.93
N TYR A 186 -16.85 -1.04 -10.79
CA TYR A 186 -16.22 -0.91 -9.47
C TYR A 186 -16.80 0.27 -8.67
N ASP A 187 -17.11 1.39 -9.34
CA ASP A 187 -17.70 2.56 -8.69
C ASP A 187 -19.11 2.26 -8.18
N ASP A 188 -19.92 1.51 -8.92
CA ASP A 188 -21.24 1.05 -8.46
C ASP A 188 -21.12 0.16 -7.21
N ALA A 189 -20.16 -0.76 -7.19
CA ALA A 189 -19.90 -1.60 -6.03
C ALA A 189 -19.41 -0.77 -4.83
N PHE A 190 -18.62 0.28 -5.06
CA PHE A 190 -18.12 1.16 -4.01
C PHE A 190 -19.26 2.01 -3.40
N GLU A 191 -20.08 2.65 -4.22
CA GLU A 191 -21.20 3.48 -3.73
C GLU A 191 -22.22 2.60 -2.98
N LEU A 192 -22.57 1.43 -3.52
CA LEU A 192 -23.45 0.49 -2.84
C LEU A 192 -22.88 0.01 -1.50
N CYS A 193 -21.58 -0.18 -1.41
CA CYS A 193 -20.90 -0.49 -0.14
C CYS A 193 -21.04 0.65 0.87
N LEU A 194 -20.95 1.93 0.44
CA LEU A 194 -21.15 3.08 1.32
C LEU A 194 -22.59 3.14 1.82
N GLU A 195 -23.56 3.00 0.92
CA GLU A 195 -24.98 2.99 1.27
C GLU A 195 -25.31 1.88 2.27
N ALA A 196 -24.89 0.65 1.99
CA ALA A 196 -25.10 -0.50 2.87
C ALA A 196 -24.43 -0.32 4.23
N SER A 197 -23.20 0.25 4.27
CA SER A 197 -22.53 0.48 5.55
C SER A 197 -23.27 1.49 6.44
N ASN A 198 -23.87 2.50 5.84
CA ASN A 198 -24.69 3.48 6.54
C ASN A 198 -26.03 2.89 7.02
N GLU A 199 -26.71 2.13 6.15
CA GLU A 199 -28.03 1.52 6.45
C GLU A 199 -27.94 0.48 7.56
N TYR A 200 -26.90 -0.39 7.54
CA TYR A 200 -26.76 -1.49 8.49
C TYR A 200 -25.81 -1.20 9.65
N GLY A 201 -25.20 -0.02 9.72
CA GLY A 201 -24.22 0.32 10.76
C GLY A 201 -22.92 -0.48 10.66
N TRP A 202 -22.55 -0.97 9.48
CA TRP A 202 -21.32 -1.73 9.28
C TRP A 202 -20.08 -0.83 9.30
N TYR A 203 -18.99 -1.34 9.87
CA TYR A 203 -17.74 -0.59 9.86
C TYR A 203 -17.10 -0.63 8.46
N ASN A 204 -16.96 0.54 7.84
CA ASN A 204 -16.45 0.65 6.48
C ASN A 204 -14.92 0.75 6.47
N ARG A 205 -14.28 -0.20 5.77
CA ARG A 205 -12.81 -0.29 5.64
C ARG A 205 -12.28 0.41 4.39
N ASN A 206 -13.13 0.98 3.53
CA ASN A 206 -12.69 1.55 2.26
C ASN A 206 -11.53 2.54 2.45
N THR A 207 -10.51 2.37 1.62
CA THR A 207 -9.34 3.25 1.58
C THR A 207 -9.74 4.63 1.04
N ALA A 208 -9.10 5.69 1.52
CA ALA A 208 -9.41 7.08 1.19
C ALA A 208 -10.85 7.51 1.54
N TYR A 209 -11.49 6.77 2.42
CA TYR A 209 -12.74 7.08 3.09
C TYR A 209 -12.56 6.99 4.60
N ASN A 210 -12.12 5.83 5.10
CA ASN A 210 -11.79 5.63 6.50
C ASN A 210 -10.38 6.20 6.80
N PRO A 211 -10.24 7.18 7.71
CA PRO A 211 -8.96 7.87 7.98
C PRO A 211 -7.88 6.96 8.56
N TYR A 212 -8.29 5.91 9.26
CA TYR A 212 -7.36 4.99 9.94
C TYR A 212 -6.63 4.04 8.98
N MET A 213 -7.07 3.97 7.72
CA MET A 213 -6.42 3.09 6.71
C MET A 213 -5.02 3.58 6.31
N THR A 214 -4.78 4.88 6.34
CA THR A 214 -3.47 5.48 6.13
C THR A 214 -2.51 5.13 7.27
N GLU A 215 -3.02 5.10 8.50
CA GLU A 215 -2.24 4.85 9.72
C GLU A 215 -1.64 3.43 9.76
N GLY A 216 -2.37 2.44 9.28
CA GLY A 216 -1.79 1.10 9.13
C GLY A 216 -0.66 1.09 8.09
N LYS A 217 -0.87 1.74 6.93
CA LYS A 217 0.11 1.76 5.84
C LYS A 217 1.40 2.49 6.19
N LYS A 218 1.35 3.54 7.01
CA LYS A 218 2.54 4.31 7.38
C LYS A 218 3.61 3.47 8.10
N THR A 219 3.20 2.36 8.73
CA THR A 219 4.14 1.50 9.45
C THR A 219 5.22 0.89 8.56
N VAL A 220 4.98 0.80 7.24
CA VAL A 220 5.99 0.29 6.30
C VAL A 220 7.26 1.14 6.29
N VAL A 221 7.13 2.46 6.38
CA VAL A 221 8.32 3.34 6.41
C VAL A 221 8.98 3.38 7.78
N PHE A 222 8.25 3.18 8.86
CA PHE A 222 8.85 2.98 10.18
C PHE A 222 9.81 1.78 10.17
N GLU A 223 9.34 0.65 9.62
CA GLU A 223 10.16 -0.55 9.48
C GLU A 223 11.35 -0.34 8.54
N ILE A 224 11.17 0.37 7.42
CA ILE A 224 12.28 0.68 6.52
C ILE A 224 13.38 1.44 7.26
N LEU A 225 13.02 2.49 8.00
CA LEU A 225 13.99 3.31 8.73
C LEU A 225 14.63 2.53 9.87
N GLU A 226 13.87 1.76 10.65
CA GLU A 226 14.40 0.93 11.72
C GLU A 226 15.36 -0.16 11.19
N GLN A 227 14.97 -0.87 10.11
CA GLN A 227 15.79 -1.91 9.47
C GLN A 227 17.04 -1.33 8.76
N LEU A 228 17.05 -0.04 8.45
CA LEU A 228 18.22 0.70 7.99
C LEU A 228 19.01 1.36 9.14
N GLU A 229 18.75 0.94 10.39
CA GLU A 229 19.40 1.50 11.58
C GLU A 229 19.24 3.03 11.68
N TRP A 230 18.05 3.52 11.29
CA TRP A 230 17.66 4.94 11.26
C TRP A 230 18.51 5.81 10.33
N ARG A 231 19.17 5.18 9.34
CA ARG A 231 19.87 5.90 8.28
C ARG A 231 18.88 6.11 7.13
N GLU A 232 18.50 7.36 6.91
CA GLU A 232 17.52 7.72 5.88
C GLU A 232 18.01 7.29 4.48
N PRO A 233 17.18 6.64 3.65
CA PRO A 233 17.49 6.48 2.24
C PRO A 233 17.37 7.83 1.51
N ASP A 234 18.03 7.99 0.36
CA ASP A 234 17.92 9.20 -0.47
C ASP A 234 16.57 9.24 -1.18
N CYS A 235 16.04 8.09 -1.57
CA CYS A 235 14.71 8.00 -2.18
C CYS A 235 14.02 6.65 -1.96
N ILE A 236 12.68 6.70 -1.99
CA ILE A 236 11.80 5.53 -1.92
C ILE A 236 10.89 5.55 -3.14
N PHE A 237 10.94 4.49 -3.95
CA PHE A 237 10.03 4.29 -5.09
C PHE A 237 8.76 3.57 -4.62
N VAL A 238 7.62 4.19 -4.86
CA VAL A 238 6.30 3.73 -4.37
C VAL A 238 5.34 3.58 -5.55
N PRO A 239 4.64 2.44 -5.70
CA PRO A 239 3.63 2.30 -6.73
C PRO A 239 2.37 3.08 -6.34
N VAL A 240 1.78 3.80 -7.30
CA VAL A 240 0.68 4.73 -7.03
C VAL A 240 -0.52 4.47 -7.94
N GLY A 241 -1.64 4.08 -7.32
CA GLY A 241 -2.97 4.14 -7.90
C GLY A 241 -3.77 5.28 -7.24
N ASP A 242 -4.59 4.95 -6.23
CA ASP A 242 -5.38 5.91 -5.44
C ASP A 242 -4.55 6.93 -4.63
N GLY A 243 -3.24 6.73 -4.50
CA GLY A 243 -2.38 7.61 -3.70
C GLY A 243 -2.24 7.24 -2.22
N CYS A 244 -3.01 6.25 -1.74
CA CYS A 244 -3.08 5.92 -0.30
C CYS A 244 -1.78 5.32 0.28
N ILE A 245 -0.97 4.62 -0.53
CA ILE A 245 0.29 4.03 -0.05
C ILE A 245 1.34 5.12 0.09
N ILE A 246 1.55 5.93 -0.94
CA ILE A 246 2.53 7.02 -0.89
C ILE A 246 2.16 8.08 0.16
N GLY A 247 0.84 8.37 0.31
CA GLY A 247 0.33 9.22 1.40
C GLY A 247 0.61 8.63 2.78
N GLY A 248 0.49 7.30 2.93
CA GLY A 248 0.85 6.60 4.17
C GLY A 248 2.35 6.64 4.47
N VAL A 249 3.21 6.39 3.47
CA VAL A 249 4.67 6.51 3.60
C VAL A 249 5.04 7.93 4.04
N HIS A 250 4.48 8.95 3.38
CA HIS A 250 4.70 10.36 3.75
C HIS A 250 4.23 10.67 5.17
N LYS A 251 3.03 10.20 5.56
CA LYS A 251 2.53 10.37 6.94
C LYS A 251 3.49 9.78 7.96
N GLY A 252 4.04 8.59 7.68
CA GLY A 252 5.04 7.97 8.54
C GLY A 252 6.34 8.78 8.63
N LEU A 253 6.84 9.30 7.52
CA LEU A 253 8.02 10.18 7.52
C LEU A 253 7.78 11.45 8.34
N ARG A 254 6.60 12.05 8.23
CA ARG A 254 6.22 13.23 9.04
C ARG A 254 6.17 12.90 10.53
N ASP A 255 5.63 11.73 10.90
CA ASP A 255 5.59 11.29 12.30
C ASP A 255 7.02 11.11 12.85
N LEU A 256 7.90 10.46 12.10
CA LEU A 256 9.30 10.26 12.49
C LEU A 256 10.08 11.58 12.59
N ALA A 257 9.83 12.53 11.68
CA ALA A 257 10.42 13.86 11.74
C ALA A 257 9.92 14.66 12.94
N ALA A 258 8.62 14.59 13.26
CA ALA A 258 8.04 15.24 14.44
C ALA A 258 8.59 14.69 15.76
N LEU A 259 8.95 13.40 15.80
CA LEU A 259 9.65 12.78 16.93
C LEU A 259 11.16 13.07 16.96
N GLY A 260 11.70 13.74 15.94
CA GLY A 260 13.14 13.98 15.81
C GLY A 260 13.97 12.71 15.51
N TRP A 261 13.32 11.64 15.02
CA TRP A 261 14.00 10.38 14.73
C TRP A 261 14.70 10.38 13.38
N ILE A 262 14.26 11.24 12.46
CA ILE A 262 14.92 11.51 11.18
C ILE A 262 15.15 13.02 11.03
N THR A 263 16.20 13.38 10.30
CA THR A 263 16.58 14.77 10.03
C THR A 263 16.32 15.18 8.59
N THR A 264 16.29 14.22 7.68
CA THR A 264 16.05 14.41 6.24
C THR A 264 14.92 13.50 5.78
N MET A 265 13.98 14.04 5.03
CA MET A 265 12.96 13.22 4.39
C MET A 265 13.48 12.63 3.08
N PRO A 266 13.43 11.31 2.90
CA PRO A 266 13.68 10.68 1.60
C PRO A 266 12.75 11.24 0.52
N ARG A 267 13.29 11.46 -0.68
CA ARG A 267 12.47 11.81 -1.85
C ARG A 267 11.51 10.66 -2.16
N LEU A 268 10.21 10.94 -2.26
CA LEU A 268 9.22 9.95 -2.64
C LEU A 268 9.00 9.98 -4.16
N ILE A 269 9.33 8.88 -4.82
CA ILE A 269 9.14 8.73 -6.26
C ILE A 269 7.86 7.92 -6.48
N GLY A 270 6.79 8.61 -6.86
CA GLY A 270 5.50 8.00 -7.16
C GLY A 270 5.48 7.42 -8.57
N VAL A 271 5.35 6.09 -8.70
CA VAL A 271 5.32 5.42 -9.99
C VAL A 271 3.90 5.01 -10.35
N GLN A 272 3.36 5.55 -11.44
CA GLN A 272 2.06 5.19 -11.99
C GLN A 272 2.20 4.39 -13.29
N ALA A 273 1.23 3.52 -13.59
CA ALA A 273 1.11 2.94 -14.91
C ALA A 273 0.68 4.03 -15.90
N ALA A 274 1.27 4.08 -17.09
CA ALA A 274 1.00 5.12 -18.09
C ALA A 274 -0.48 5.20 -18.49
N GLY A 275 -1.19 4.06 -18.49
CA GLY A 275 -2.63 4.02 -18.75
C GLY A 275 -3.51 4.34 -17.53
N SER A 276 -2.91 4.74 -16.39
CA SER A 276 -3.61 5.13 -15.15
C SER A 276 -2.81 6.21 -14.41
N ALA A 277 -2.55 7.35 -15.05
CA ALA A 277 -1.54 8.34 -14.65
C ALA A 277 -2.12 9.72 -14.28
N ALA A 278 -3.35 9.78 -13.74
CA ALA A 278 -4.01 11.04 -13.42
C ALA A 278 -3.19 11.96 -12.48
N LEU A 279 -2.50 11.38 -11.49
CA LEU A 279 -1.65 12.17 -10.57
C LEU A 279 -0.39 12.71 -11.26
N TYR A 280 0.25 11.92 -12.10
CA TYR A 280 1.42 12.36 -12.87
C TYR A 280 1.06 13.52 -13.81
N GLU A 281 -0.05 13.41 -14.54
CA GLU A 281 -0.48 14.46 -15.47
C GLU A 281 -0.85 15.75 -14.71
N ALA A 282 -1.58 15.65 -13.59
CA ALA A 282 -1.91 16.80 -12.77
C ALA A 282 -0.65 17.46 -12.17
N TRP A 283 0.28 16.66 -11.62
CA TRP A 283 1.53 17.16 -11.08
C TRP A 283 2.37 17.88 -12.12
N LYS A 284 2.50 17.31 -13.32
CA LYS A 284 3.25 17.86 -14.44
C LYS A 284 2.68 19.19 -14.95
N GLN A 285 1.37 19.34 -14.91
CA GLN A 285 0.64 20.53 -15.36
C GLN A 285 0.43 21.56 -14.25
N GLY A 286 0.74 21.24 -13.00
CA GLY A 286 0.49 22.12 -11.86
C GLY A 286 -1.00 22.26 -11.50
N ILE A 287 -1.81 21.26 -11.84
CA ILE A 287 -3.25 21.24 -11.53
C ILE A 287 -3.44 20.98 -10.02
N ASP A 288 -4.38 21.70 -9.40
CA ASP A 288 -4.77 21.43 -8.01
C ASP A 288 -5.29 19.99 -7.91
N PRO A 289 -4.79 19.16 -6.97
CA PRO A 289 -5.26 17.80 -6.81
C PRO A 289 -6.76 17.68 -6.54
N ALA A 290 -7.42 18.71 -6.02
CA ALA A 290 -8.87 18.74 -5.84
C ALA A 290 -9.63 18.83 -7.19
N GLU A 291 -8.97 19.36 -8.22
CA GLU A 291 -9.55 19.60 -9.57
C GLU A 291 -9.21 18.49 -10.57
N ILE A 292 -8.59 17.38 -10.12
CA ILE A 292 -8.28 16.24 -11.00
C ILE A 292 -9.57 15.60 -11.50
N GLU A 293 -9.73 15.55 -12.81
CA GLU A 293 -10.86 14.89 -13.48
C GLU A 293 -10.67 13.37 -13.57
N PRO A 294 -11.75 12.58 -13.48
CA PRO A 294 -11.67 11.14 -13.66
C PRO A 294 -11.18 10.75 -15.06
N ILE A 295 -10.34 9.71 -15.12
CA ILE A 295 -9.91 9.08 -16.37
C ILE A 295 -10.44 7.65 -16.46
N GLN A 296 -10.42 7.07 -17.67
CA GLN A 296 -10.67 5.64 -17.85
C GLN A 296 -9.34 4.89 -17.70
N PRO A 297 -9.08 4.18 -16.59
CA PRO A 297 -7.80 3.51 -16.40
C PRO A 297 -7.70 2.27 -17.28
N HIS A 298 -6.54 2.08 -17.91
CA HIS A 298 -6.25 0.91 -18.72
C HIS A 298 -4.81 0.45 -18.48
N THR A 299 -4.63 -0.59 -17.68
CA THR A 299 -3.31 -1.16 -17.36
C THR A 299 -3.43 -2.61 -16.88
N ILE A 300 -2.35 -3.39 -17.08
CA ILE A 300 -2.21 -4.72 -16.49
C ILE A 300 -1.98 -4.67 -14.97
N ALA A 301 -1.54 -3.54 -14.45
CA ALA A 301 -1.26 -3.35 -13.02
C ALA A 301 -2.54 -2.99 -12.26
N ASP A 302 -3.49 -3.91 -12.20
CA ASP A 302 -4.82 -3.77 -11.62
C ASP A 302 -4.84 -3.10 -10.23
N SER A 303 -3.88 -3.44 -9.37
CA SER A 303 -3.80 -2.87 -7.99
C SER A 303 -3.42 -1.39 -7.94
N ILE A 304 -2.99 -0.78 -9.05
CA ILE A 304 -2.73 0.66 -9.21
C ILE A 304 -3.56 1.29 -10.34
N ALA A 305 -4.55 0.58 -10.86
CA ALA A 305 -5.54 1.14 -11.78
C ALA A 305 -6.56 1.97 -10.98
N ALA A 306 -6.56 3.28 -11.19
CA ALA A 306 -7.46 4.22 -10.53
C ALA A 306 -7.98 5.26 -11.53
N GLY A 307 -9.29 5.34 -11.69
CA GLY A 307 -9.92 6.35 -12.54
C GLY A 307 -9.79 7.75 -11.95
N LEU A 308 -10.29 7.94 -10.73
CA LEU A 308 -10.06 9.12 -9.92
C LEU A 308 -9.30 8.70 -8.66
N PRO A 309 -8.02 9.07 -8.50
CA PRO A 309 -7.26 8.77 -7.28
C PRO A 309 -7.92 9.42 -6.06
N ARG A 310 -8.47 8.61 -5.16
CA ARG A 310 -9.26 9.13 -4.03
C ARG A 310 -8.40 9.83 -2.99
N ASP A 311 -7.15 9.39 -2.77
CA ASP A 311 -6.20 10.01 -1.83
C ASP A 311 -5.23 11.00 -2.53
N ARG A 312 -5.69 11.60 -3.62
CA ARG A 312 -4.90 12.46 -4.51
C ARG A 312 -4.20 13.62 -3.81
N ILE A 313 -4.86 14.21 -2.82
CA ILE A 313 -4.28 15.36 -2.07
C ILE A 313 -3.08 14.90 -1.23
N LYS A 314 -3.21 13.77 -0.51
CA LYS A 314 -2.10 13.23 0.28
C LYS A 314 -0.95 12.75 -0.61
N ALA A 315 -1.27 12.14 -1.77
CA ALA A 315 -0.27 11.71 -2.73
C ALA A 315 0.52 12.89 -3.34
N MET A 316 -0.18 13.96 -3.72
CA MET A 316 0.46 15.15 -4.26
C MET A 316 1.37 15.83 -3.22
N ARG A 317 0.89 15.96 -1.97
CA ARG A 317 1.70 16.46 -0.85
C ARG A 317 2.93 15.60 -0.59
N ALA A 318 2.78 14.27 -0.64
CA ALA A 318 3.87 13.34 -0.42
C ALA A 318 5.05 13.59 -1.37
N VAL A 319 4.76 13.78 -2.64
CA VAL A 319 5.79 14.07 -3.65
C VAL A 319 6.34 15.49 -3.50
N THR A 320 5.47 16.49 -3.31
CA THR A 320 5.89 17.90 -3.26
C THR A 320 6.70 18.20 -2.01
N GLU A 321 6.24 17.79 -0.82
CA GLU A 321 6.89 18.10 0.45
C GLU A 321 8.23 17.35 0.65
N THR A 322 8.44 16.23 -0.07
CA THR A 322 9.70 15.47 -0.03
C THR A 322 10.68 15.83 -1.15
N GLY A 323 10.34 16.79 -2.03
CA GLY A 323 11.14 17.11 -3.21
C GLY A 323 11.24 15.93 -4.19
N GLY A 324 10.24 15.05 -4.17
CA GLY A 324 10.13 13.90 -5.06
C GLY A 324 9.52 14.24 -6.42
N ILE A 325 9.16 13.20 -7.17
CA ILE A 325 8.51 13.32 -8.48
C ILE A 325 7.47 12.23 -8.66
N PHE A 326 6.48 12.48 -9.51
CA PHE A 326 5.74 11.40 -10.15
C PHE A 326 6.41 11.00 -11.46
N MET A 327 6.28 9.73 -11.82
CA MET A 327 6.72 9.21 -13.12
C MET A 327 5.78 8.11 -13.60
N THR A 328 5.80 7.83 -14.90
CA THR A 328 4.98 6.79 -15.50
C THR A 328 5.83 5.69 -16.09
N VAL A 329 5.30 4.47 -16.05
CA VAL A 329 5.83 3.28 -16.72
C VAL A 329 4.75 2.64 -17.57
N THR A 330 5.10 2.12 -18.73
CA THR A 330 4.18 1.40 -19.61
C THR A 330 3.92 -0.02 -19.09
N ASP A 331 2.87 -0.66 -19.60
CA ASP A 331 2.58 -2.06 -19.29
C ASP A 331 3.72 -2.99 -19.73
N ASP A 332 4.39 -2.69 -20.83
CA ASP A 332 5.56 -3.46 -21.30
C ASP A 332 6.75 -3.28 -20.36
N GLU A 333 7.07 -2.05 -19.93
CA GLU A 333 8.10 -1.80 -18.91
C GLU A 333 7.80 -2.54 -17.59
N ILE A 334 6.53 -2.63 -17.18
CA ILE A 334 6.11 -3.39 -16.00
C ILE A 334 6.30 -4.90 -16.22
N LEU A 335 5.90 -5.43 -17.40
CA LEU A 335 6.08 -6.85 -17.73
C LEU A 335 7.56 -7.23 -17.76
N GLU A 336 8.44 -6.41 -18.31
CA GLU A 336 9.89 -6.63 -18.30
C GLU A 336 10.46 -6.56 -16.87
N ALA A 337 9.94 -5.67 -16.03
CA ALA A 337 10.38 -5.49 -14.65
C ALA A 337 10.11 -6.72 -13.77
N ILE A 338 9.02 -7.44 -13.95
CA ILE A 338 8.67 -8.61 -13.14
C ILE A 338 9.80 -9.67 -13.14
N PRO A 339 10.19 -10.24 -14.29
CA PRO A 339 11.27 -11.24 -14.31
C PRO A 339 12.64 -10.61 -14.01
N ALA A 340 12.91 -9.37 -14.40
CA ALA A 340 14.18 -8.73 -14.15
C ALA A 340 14.44 -8.53 -12.63
N MET A 341 13.46 -8.04 -11.89
CA MET A 341 13.53 -7.92 -10.43
C MET A 341 13.65 -9.29 -9.76
N ALA A 342 12.83 -10.27 -10.18
CA ALA A 342 12.85 -11.61 -9.60
C ALA A 342 14.18 -12.32 -9.82
N ARG A 343 14.77 -12.25 -11.02
CA ARG A 343 16.06 -12.86 -11.36
C ARG A 343 17.23 -12.18 -10.64
N GLY A 344 17.14 -10.87 -10.46
CA GLY A 344 18.20 -10.08 -9.83
C GLY A 344 18.17 -10.08 -8.29
N SER A 345 17.01 -10.33 -7.67
CA SER A 345 16.83 -10.20 -6.21
C SER A 345 16.18 -11.41 -5.53
N GLY A 346 15.51 -12.28 -6.27
CA GLY A 346 14.64 -13.33 -5.72
C GLY A 346 13.26 -12.84 -5.28
N VAL A 347 12.96 -11.54 -5.38
CA VAL A 347 11.65 -10.99 -5.01
C VAL A 347 10.71 -11.06 -6.20
N PHE A 348 9.66 -11.86 -6.07
CA PHE A 348 8.63 -12.02 -7.09
C PHE A 348 7.40 -11.18 -6.73
N ALA A 349 7.19 -10.08 -7.43
CA ALA A 349 6.10 -9.14 -7.21
C ALA A 349 5.04 -9.20 -8.32
N GLU A 350 3.80 -8.85 -7.95
CA GLU A 350 2.72 -8.58 -8.91
C GLU A 350 3.04 -7.33 -9.77
N PRO A 351 2.33 -7.07 -10.89
CA PRO A 351 2.60 -5.92 -11.75
C PRO A 351 2.69 -4.59 -11.00
N ALA A 352 1.75 -4.31 -10.09
CA ALA A 352 1.78 -3.11 -9.26
C ALA A 352 3.02 -3.05 -8.34
N GLY A 353 3.44 -4.19 -7.79
CA GLY A 353 4.65 -4.28 -6.94
C GLY A 353 5.96 -4.22 -7.74
N ALA A 354 5.94 -4.52 -9.04
CA ALA A 354 7.09 -4.42 -9.94
C ALA A 354 7.23 -3.03 -10.58
N ALA A 355 6.16 -2.23 -10.62
CA ALA A 355 6.18 -0.88 -11.19
C ALA A 355 7.27 0.04 -10.58
N PRO A 356 7.56 0.02 -9.25
CA PRO A 356 8.68 0.77 -8.67
C PRO A 356 10.03 0.41 -9.27
N PHE A 357 10.25 -0.84 -9.60
CA PHE A 357 11.49 -1.28 -10.24
C PHE A 357 11.58 -0.78 -11.69
N ALA A 358 10.50 -0.86 -12.47
CA ALA A 358 10.42 -0.27 -13.81
C ALA A 358 10.69 1.25 -13.75
N GLY A 359 10.12 1.94 -12.75
CA GLY A 359 10.37 3.34 -12.47
C GLY A 359 11.84 3.63 -12.15
N LEU A 360 12.50 2.79 -11.34
CA LEU A 360 13.92 2.93 -11.03
C LEU A 360 14.79 2.80 -12.29
N VAL A 361 14.54 1.78 -13.13
CA VAL A 361 15.29 1.60 -14.40
C VAL A 361 15.15 2.84 -15.28
N LYS A 362 13.95 3.37 -15.41
CA LYS A 362 13.69 4.61 -16.17
C LYS A 362 14.35 5.82 -15.55
N ALA A 363 14.36 5.95 -14.22
CA ALA A 363 14.99 7.04 -13.50
C ALA A 363 16.53 7.04 -13.68
N ILE A 364 17.16 5.86 -13.69
CA ILE A 364 18.59 5.70 -13.96
C ILE A 364 18.91 6.17 -15.38
N HIS A 365 18.16 5.72 -16.39
CA HIS A 365 18.38 6.14 -17.78
C HIS A 365 18.17 7.65 -17.99
N ALA A 366 17.29 8.26 -17.20
CA ALA A 366 17.04 9.70 -17.22
C ALA A 366 18.03 10.52 -16.38
N GLY A 367 18.99 9.90 -15.69
CA GLY A 367 19.94 10.58 -14.80
C GLY A 367 19.31 11.20 -13.54
N LEU A 368 18.13 10.74 -13.15
CA LEU A 368 17.39 11.23 -11.96
C LEU A 368 17.88 10.60 -10.65
N VAL A 369 18.67 9.53 -10.76
CA VAL A 369 19.24 8.78 -9.63
C VAL A 369 20.75 8.64 -9.86
N ARG A 370 21.54 8.91 -8.81
CA ARG A 370 22.99 8.73 -8.83
C ARG A 370 23.39 7.34 -8.33
N PRO A 371 24.53 6.79 -8.77
CA PRO A 371 25.01 5.47 -8.36
C PRO A 371 25.21 5.29 -6.84
N ASP A 372 25.55 6.36 -6.13
CA ASP A 372 25.85 6.39 -4.70
C ASP A 372 24.61 6.58 -3.82
N GLU A 373 23.45 6.87 -4.40
CA GLU A 373 22.22 7.03 -3.64
C GLU A 373 21.73 5.73 -3.00
N ARG A 374 21.19 5.88 -1.79
CA ARG A 374 20.53 4.81 -1.03
C ARG A 374 19.07 4.73 -1.47
N ILE A 375 18.71 3.67 -2.16
CA ILE A 375 17.42 3.52 -2.83
C ILE A 375 16.62 2.39 -2.20
N VAL A 376 15.35 2.64 -1.91
CA VAL A 376 14.40 1.61 -1.48
C VAL A 376 13.29 1.46 -2.51
N LEU A 377 13.03 0.22 -2.94
CA LEU A 377 11.86 -0.15 -3.72
C LEU A 377 10.80 -0.75 -2.83
N LEU A 378 9.56 -0.31 -2.95
CA LEU A 378 8.43 -0.87 -2.23
C LEU A 378 7.68 -1.88 -3.11
N ALA A 379 7.97 -3.18 -2.94
CA ALA A 379 7.27 -4.27 -3.62
C ALA A 379 5.99 -4.61 -2.85
N THR A 380 4.85 -4.07 -3.28
CA THR A 380 3.61 -4.01 -2.49
C THR A 380 2.78 -5.28 -2.45
N GLY A 381 3.06 -6.26 -3.30
CA GLY A 381 2.32 -7.53 -3.32
C GLY A 381 3.04 -8.64 -4.07
N SER A 382 2.74 -9.88 -3.69
CA SER A 382 3.33 -11.08 -4.27
C SER A 382 2.87 -11.31 -5.71
N GLY A 383 3.79 -11.76 -6.58
CA GLY A 383 3.50 -12.13 -7.97
C GLY A 383 2.49 -13.27 -8.11
N LEU A 384 2.31 -14.10 -7.08
CA LEU A 384 1.28 -15.13 -7.05
C LEU A 384 -0.15 -14.58 -7.03
N LYS A 385 -0.32 -13.29 -6.76
CA LYS A 385 -1.62 -12.60 -6.83
C LYS A 385 -2.09 -12.36 -8.27
N ASP A 386 -1.16 -12.33 -9.23
CA ASP A 386 -1.47 -12.19 -10.66
C ASP A 386 -0.58 -13.08 -11.52
N VAL A 387 -0.85 -14.38 -11.45
CA VAL A 387 -0.15 -15.39 -12.27
C VAL A 387 -0.36 -15.15 -13.76
N ARG A 388 -1.53 -14.60 -14.16
CA ARG A 388 -1.84 -14.35 -15.56
C ARG A 388 -0.92 -13.29 -16.17
N ALA A 389 -0.71 -12.17 -15.50
CA ALA A 389 0.23 -11.15 -15.94
C ALA A 389 1.67 -11.69 -15.94
N THR A 390 2.05 -12.44 -14.90
CA THR A 390 3.38 -13.07 -14.83
C THR A 390 3.66 -14.00 -16.01
N MET A 391 2.69 -14.84 -16.39
CA MET A 391 2.86 -15.75 -17.54
C MET A 391 2.98 -15.03 -18.89
N ARG A 392 2.57 -13.78 -18.98
CA ARG A 392 2.82 -12.91 -20.15
C ARG A 392 4.25 -12.35 -20.16
N ALA A 393 4.87 -12.25 -18.99
CA ALA A 393 6.20 -11.68 -18.80
C ALA A 393 7.35 -12.68 -19.01
N VAL A 394 7.05 -13.98 -19.15
CA VAL A 394 8.05 -15.04 -19.25
C VAL A 394 7.79 -15.96 -20.44
N GLU A 395 8.85 -16.61 -20.89
CA GLU A 395 8.73 -17.65 -21.93
C GLU A 395 7.96 -18.87 -21.41
N LYS A 396 7.24 -19.53 -22.33
CA LYS A 396 6.56 -20.78 -22.02
C LYS A 396 7.56 -21.88 -21.71
N PRO A 397 7.29 -22.75 -20.71
CA PRO A 397 8.16 -23.89 -20.43
C PRO A 397 8.20 -24.87 -21.62
N ARG A 398 9.36 -25.47 -21.84
CA ARG A 398 9.53 -26.50 -22.88
C ARG A 398 8.96 -27.82 -22.38
N ARG A 399 8.14 -28.48 -23.20
CA ARG A 399 7.68 -29.84 -22.96
C ARG A 399 8.68 -30.79 -23.59
N ILE A 400 9.12 -31.80 -22.86
CA ILE A 400 10.05 -32.81 -23.31
C ILE A 400 9.53 -34.20 -22.96
N GLU A 401 9.94 -35.21 -23.79
CA GLU A 401 9.76 -36.62 -23.44
C GLU A 401 10.66 -36.99 -22.25
N PRO A 402 10.28 -37.99 -21.41
CA PRO A 402 11.04 -38.37 -20.22
C PRO A 402 12.31 -39.18 -20.61
N SER A 403 13.25 -38.52 -21.29
CA SER A 403 14.52 -39.12 -21.72
C SER A 403 15.69 -38.13 -21.63
N LEU A 404 16.89 -38.63 -21.32
CA LEU A 404 18.12 -37.84 -21.33
C LEU A 404 18.42 -37.23 -22.71
N LYS A 405 18.02 -37.91 -23.79
CA LYS A 405 18.18 -37.42 -25.16
C LYS A 405 17.33 -36.12 -25.34
N ALA A 406 16.08 -36.13 -24.86
CA ALA A 406 15.21 -34.98 -24.95
C ALA A 406 15.73 -33.81 -24.07
N VAL A 407 16.26 -34.08 -22.90
CA VAL A 407 16.93 -33.03 -22.03
C VAL A 407 18.10 -32.42 -22.79
N LYS A 408 19.00 -33.23 -23.35
CA LYS A 408 20.17 -32.75 -24.14
C LYS A 408 19.74 -31.89 -25.33
N SER A 409 18.63 -32.24 -25.98
CA SER A 409 18.10 -31.48 -27.12
C SER A 409 17.49 -30.16 -26.69
N ALA A 410 16.82 -30.11 -25.53
CA ALA A 410 16.16 -28.94 -25.02
C ALA A 410 17.12 -27.89 -24.41
N LEU A 411 18.33 -28.31 -23.98
CA LEU A 411 19.35 -27.43 -23.39
C LEU A 411 20.36 -26.86 -24.38
N ARG A 412 20.28 -27.27 -25.65
CA ARG A 412 21.04 -26.70 -26.77
C ARG A 412 20.30 -25.49 -27.36
#